data_c8d08590d7ccd50cb97478710c39875a
#
_entry.id   c8d08590d7ccd50cb97478710c39875a
#
_cell.length_a   1.000
_cell.length_b   1.000
_cell.length_c   1.000
_cell.angle_alpha   90.00
_cell.angle_beta   90.00
_cell.angle_gamma   90.00
#
_symmetry.space_group_name_H-M   'P 1'
#
loop_
_entity.id
_entity.type
_entity.pdbx_description
1 polymer ?
#
loop_
_entity_poly.entity_id
_entity_poly.type
_entity_poly.pdbx_seq_one_letter_code
_entity_poly.pdbx_strand_id
1 'polypeptide(L)'
;MQYESERIEYKSQMIDDIYKEVIAFANTDGGVIYLGIDDKGNQIGIDNVDETYTRLTNGIRDAIAPDVTMFVRYVLQDNKVIRIEVGEGSYKPYYLKSKGMKPTGVYVRQGTSSVQASPEQIRQMIKESDGDTYEDSRSLEQELTFDAAKAAFQRYGVEFSVEKYRALGITQNDIYTSLALLLSDQCHHTIKVAVFKDEFCTEFRDSKEFGGSVFNQLDDAINYLALCNKTVSTIKGVVRTDKQDYPEEAIREALLNALVHRDYGFSGSIIINVNDRKMEFISLGGLLPGLSTEDIRIGVSQPRNKKLAEIFHRLRLIESYGTGIRRIFKLYENCPVQPTIEATTNAFKIVLPNMNAAGAASEDAPATTVKATAAITPQMKTVMDYLAEYGEMTDEDLQELLNVKKTRAYLLARQMNENGLIEIIGRGAGKKYRLK
;
A
#
# COMPACT_ATOMS: atom_id res chain seq x y z
N MET A 1 -14.63 -20.16 -23.73
CA MET A 1 -15.10 -20.69 -22.41
C MET A 1 -14.30 -20.01 -21.32
N GLN A 2 -14.96 -19.37 -20.39
CA GLN A 2 -14.31 -18.90 -19.17
C GLN A 2 -14.33 -20.07 -18.18
N TYR A 3 -13.20 -20.38 -17.56
CA TYR A 3 -13.13 -21.38 -16.48
C TYR A 3 -13.43 -20.70 -15.13
N GLU A 4 -13.80 -21.49 -14.12
CA GLU A 4 -13.81 -21.01 -12.75
C GLU A 4 -12.50 -20.33 -12.40
N SER A 5 -12.58 -19.23 -11.67
CA SER A 5 -11.42 -18.42 -11.31
C SER A 5 -11.63 -17.80 -9.93
N GLU A 6 -10.68 -17.05 -9.47
CA GLU A 6 -10.80 -16.29 -8.22
C GLU A 6 -12.05 -15.40 -8.15
N ARG A 7 -12.57 -14.96 -9.31
CA ARG A 7 -13.74 -14.08 -9.43
C ARG A 7 -14.94 -14.71 -10.15
N ILE A 8 -14.89 -15.98 -10.52
CA ILE A 8 -15.97 -16.66 -11.24
C ILE A 8 -16.24 -18.02 -10.62
N GLU A 9 -17.51 -18.29 -10.30
CA GLU A 9 -18.00 -19.55 -9.75
C GLU A 9 -19.18 -20.07 -10.57
N TYR A 10 -19.23 -21.39 -10.81
CA TYR A 10 -20.32 -22.07 -11.49
C TYR A 10 -21.10 -22.96 -10.53
N LYS A 11 -22.43 -22.94 -10.65
CA LYS A 11 -23.30 -23.81 -9.90
C LYS A 11 -24.40 -24.35 -10.83
N SER A 12 -24.52 -25.67 -10.89
CA SER A 12 -25.54 -26.33 -11.73
C SER A 12 -26.96 -26.12 -11.22
N GLN A 13 -27.10 -26.07 -9.88
CA GLN A 13 -28.38 -25.95 -9.19
C GLN A 13 -28.28 -25.04 -7.96
N MET A 14 -29.43 -24.54 -7.51
CA MET A 14 -29.49 -23.79 -6.27
C MET A 14 -29.41 -24.74 -5.07
N ILE A 15 -28.27 -24.68 -4.39
CA ILE A 15 -27.99 -25.35 -3.13
C ILE A 15 -27.58 -24.30 -2.07
N ASP A 16 -27.72 -24.65 -0.80
CA ASP A 16 -27.40 -23.71 0.29
C ASP A 16 -25.91 -23.26 0.31
N ASP A 17 -25.04 -23.98 -0.38
CA ASP A 17 -23.63 -23.60 -0.55
C ASP A 17 -23.45 -22.29 -1.31
N ILE A 18 -24.46 -21.85 -2.08
CA ILE A 18 -24.40 -20.56 -2.80
C ILE A 18 -24.24 -19.37 -1.83
N TYR A 19 -24.77 -19.48 -0.62
CA TYR A 19 -24.63 -18.42 0.39
C TYR A 19 -23.16 -18.29 0.87
N LYS A 20 -22.40 -19.39 0.88
CA LYS A 20 -20.97 -19.37 1.21
C LYS A 20 -20.18 -18.65 0.12
N GLU A 21 -20.53 -18.87 -1.15
CA GLU A 21 -19.88 -18.19 -2.28
C GLU A 21 -20.14 -16.69 -2.24
N VAL A 22 -21.39 -16.29 -2.00
CA VAL A 22 -21.75 -14.86 -1.85
C VAL A 22 -20.97 -14.22 -0.70
N ILE A 23 -20.89 -14.90 0.44
CA ILE A 23 -20.12 -14.42 1.59
C ILE A 23 -18.65 -14.29 1.24
N ALA A 24 -18.06 -15.31 0.59
CA ALA A 24 -16.66 -15.31 0.23
C ALA A 24 -16.30 -14.16 -0.73
N PHE A 25 -17.15 -13.92 -1.75
CA PHE A 25 -16.97 -12.78 -2.65
C PHE A 25 -17.16 -11.44 -1.95
N ALA A 26 -18.16 -11.28 -1.09
CA ALA A 26 -18.38 -10.05 -0.35
C ALA A 26 -17.24 -9.73 0.64
N ASN A 27 -16.60 -10.76 1.19
CA ASN A 27 -15.44 -10.60 2.10
C ASN A 27 -14.11 -10.41 1.37
N THR A 28 -14.07 -10.59 0.04
CA THR A 28 -12.86 -10.38 -0.79
C THR A 28 -13.11 -9.31 -1.86
N ASP A 29 -12.57 -9.48 -3.04
CA ASP A 29 -12.60 -8.49 -4.13
C ASP A 29 -13.86 -8.56 -5.01
N GLY A 30 -14.92 -9.21 -4.53
CA GLY A 30 -16.13 -9.46 -5.31
C GLY A 30 -15.93 -10.53 -6.37
N GLY A 31 -17.02 -10.83 -7.10
CA GLY A 31 -17.01 -11.83 -8.17
C GLY A 31 -18.39 -12.08 -8.77
N VAL A 32 -18.50 -13.11 -9.59
CA VAL A 32 -19.72 -13.48 -10.30
C VAL A 32 -20.00 -14.97 -10.11
N ILE A 33 -21.22 -15.30 -9.72
CA ILE A 33 -21.71 -16.68 -9.64
C ILE A 33 -22.71 -16.89 -10.77
N TYR A 34 -22.52 -17.94 -11.54
CA TYR A 34 -23.48 -18.37 -12.58
C TYR A 34 -24.22 -19.59 -12.09
N LEU A 35 -25.53 -19.48 -11.92
CA LEU A 35 -26.42 -20.55 -11.53
C LEU A 35 -27.12 -21.09 -12.78
N GLY A 36 -27.03 -22.40 -13.05
CA GLY A 36 -27.45 -23.07 -14.25
C GLY A 36 -26.30 -23.40 -15.21
N ILE A 37 -25.06 -23.39 -14.73
CA ILE A 37 -23.86 -23.82 -15.46
C ILE A 37 -23.17 -24.93 -14.66
N ASP A 38 -22.74 -26.00 -15.35
CA ASP A 38 -22.01 -27.10 -14.75
C ASP A 38 -20.52 -26.80 -14.58
N ASP A 39 -19.80 -27.65 -13.83
CA ASP A 39 -18.36 -27.50 -13.56
C ASP A 39 -17.47 -27.54 -14.83
N LYS A 40 -18.03 -27.99 -15.96
CA LYS A 40 -17.37 -28.00 -17.27
C LYS A 40 -17.64 -26.74 -18.08
N GLY A 41 -18.45 -25.82 -17.55
CA GLY A 41 -18.84 -24.57 -18.21
C GLY A 41 -19.98 -24.74 -19.22
N ASN A 42 -20.72 -25.86 -19.22
CA ASN A 42 -21.86 -26.05 -20.08
C ASN A 42 -23.12 -25.40 -19.45
N GLN A 43 -23.84 -24.64 -20.25
CA GLN A 43 -25.09 -24.03 -19.83
C GLN A 43 -26.18 -25.08 -19.83
N ILE A 44 -26.62 -25.51 -18.64
CA ILE A 44 -27.72 -26.49 -18.46
C ILE A 44 -29.07 -25.81 -18.20
N GLY A 45 -29.01 -24.54 -17.72
CA GLY A 45 -30.20 -23.78 -17.34
C GLY A 45 -30.87 -24.27 -16.05
N ILE A 46 -31.89 -23.56 -15.61
CA ILE A 46 -32.67 -23.84 -14.40
C ILE A 46 -34.12 -24.14 -14.79
N ASP A 47 -34.72 -25.20 -14.26
CA ASP A 47 -36.09 -25.63 -14.64
C ASP A 47 -37.17 -24.63 -14.21
N ASN A 48 -37.16 -24.18 -12.94
CA ASN A 48 -38.13 -23.23 -12.37
C ASN A 48 -37.47 -21.90 -12.04
N VAL A 49 -37.20 -21.11 -13.08
CA VAL A 49 -36.42 -19.87 -12.95
C VAL A 49 -37.02 -18.88 -11.95
N ASP A 50 -38.32 -18.59 -12.04
CA ASP A 50 -38.98 -17.58 -11.19
C ASP A 50 -39.00 -17.99 -9.71
N GLU A 51 -39.29 -19.27 -9.44
CA GLU A 51 -39.27 -19.82 -8.09
C GLU A 51 -37.83 -19.80 -7.52
N THR A 52 -36.87 -20.24 -8.33
CA THR A 52 -35.44 -20.25 -7.94
C THR A 52 -34.91 -18.83 -7.71
N TYR A 53 -35.29 -17.89 -8.58
CA TYR A 53 -34.91 -16.48 -8.42
C TYR A 53 -35.44 -15.89 -7.10
N THR A 54 -36.74 -16.13 -6.81
CA THR A 54 -37.36 -15.67 -5.56
C THR A 54 -36.73 -16.30 -4.33
N ARG A 55 -36.47 -17.62 -4.38
CA ARG A 55 -35.81 -18.34 -3.28
C ARG A 55 -34.38 -17.87 -3.08
N LEU A 56 -33.64 -17.61 -4.16
CA LEU A 56 -32.27 -17.11 -4.13
C LEU A 56 -32.19 -15.72 -3.46
N THR A 57 -32.99 -14.77 -3.94
CA THR A 57 -32.96 -13.39 -3.44
C THR A 57 -33.39 -13.30 -1.98
N ASN A 58 -34.46 -13.99 -1.60
CA ASN A 58 -34.89 -14.05 -0.19
C ASN A 58 -33.86 -14.79 0.67
N GLY A 59 -33.32 -15.91 0.19
CA GLY A 59 -32.34 -16.70 0.93
C GLY A 59 -31.06 -15.94 1.21
N ILE A 60 -30.53 -15.21 0.25
CA ILE A 60 -29.32 -14.38 0.47
C ILE A 60 -29.59 -13.30 1.53
N ARG A 61 -30.72 -12.58 1.45
CA ARG A 61 -31.09 -11.57 2.45
C ARG A 61 -31.27 -12.18 3.85
N ASP A 62 -31.89 -13.34 3.93
CA ASP A 62 -32.28 -13.92 5.20
C ASP A 62 -31.15 -14.73 5.86
N ALA A 63 -30.26 -15.35 5.08
CA ALA A 63 -29.19 -16.21 5.56
C ALA A 63 -27.90 -15.47 5.91
N ILE A 64 -27.64 -14.29 5.32
CA ILE A 64 -26.37 -13.59 5.46
C ILE A 64 -26.50 -12.37 6.39
N ALA A 65 -25.51 -12.13 7.20
CA ALA A 65 -25.36 -10.93 8.02
C ALA A 65 -23.89 -10.42 7.95
N PRO A 66 -23.67 -9.10 8.05
CA PRO A 66 -24.66 -8.00 7.86
C PRO A 66 -25.40 -8.09 6.55
N ASP A 67 -26.38 -7.20 6.30
CA ASP A 67 -27.13 -7.19 5.05
C ASP A 67 -26.19 -6.96 3.85
N VAL A 68 -26.13 -7.94 2.95
CA VAL A 68 -25.25 -7.95 1.77
C VAL A 68 -25.98 -7.50 0.49
N THR A 69 -27.30 -7.29 0.55
CA THR A 69 -28.16 -7.08 -0.62
C THR A 69 -27.77 -5.87 -1.47
N MET A 70 -27.20 -4.82 -0.86
CA MET A 70 -26.69 -3.64 -1.58
C MET A 70 -25.50 -3.95 -2.52
N PHE A 71 -24.79 -5.05 -2.26
CA PHE A 71 -23.61 -5.47 -3.01
C PHE A 71 -23.90 -6.62 -3.97
N VAL A 72 -25.18 -7.08 -4.04
CA VAL A 72 -25.57 -8.21 -4.88
C VAL A 72 -26.55 -7.76 -5.96
N ARG A 73 -26.19 -8.03 -7.20
CA ARG A 73 -27.03 -7.78 -8.38
C ARG A 73 -27.35 -9.10 -9.07
N TYR A 74 -28.60 -9.27 -9.45
CA TYR A 74 -29.09 -10.46 -10.12
C TYR A 74 -29.45 -10.12 -11.56
N VAL A 75 -29.01 -10.94 -12.52
CA VAL A 75 -29.31 -10.78 -13.95
C VAL A 75 -29.76 -12.14 -14.50
N LEU A 76 -30.98 -12.22 -14.97
CA LEU A 76 -31.47 -13.39 -15.69
C LEU A 76 -31.00 -13.32 -17.15
N GLN A 77 -30.37 -14.39 -17.63
CA GLN A 77 -29.92 -14.53 -19.01
C GLN A 77 -30.86 -15.37 -19.83
N ASP A 78 -30.84 -15.21 -21.16
CA ASP A 78 -31.81 -15.85 -22.10
C ASP A 78 -31.84 -17.39 -22.02
N ASN A 79 -30.73 -18.02 -21.57
CA ASN A 79 -30.62 -19.49 -21.48
C ASN A 79 -31.05 -20.05 -20.11
N LYS A 80 -31.92 -19.35 -19.38
CA LYS A 80 -32.33 -19.74 -18.02
C LYS A 80 -31.17 -19.86 -17.04
N VAL A 81 -30.13 -19.06 -17.20
CA VAL A 81 -29.00 -18.94 -16.28
C VAL A 81 -29.17 -17.65 -15.47
N ILE A 82 -29.04 -17.75 -14.15
CA ILE A 82 -29.04 -16.57 -13.28
C ILE A 82 -27.58 -16.19 -13.00
N ARG A 83 -27.20 -15.00 -13.41
CA ARG A 83 -25.91 -14.39 -13.10
C ARG A 83 -26.05 -13.52 -11.86
N ILE A 84 -25.26 -13.82 -10.83
CA ILE A 84 -25.23 -13.13 -9.55
C ILE A 84 -23.90 -12.39 -9.47
N GLU A 85 -23.94 -11.07 -9.55
CA GLU A 85 -22.79 -10.21 -9.38
C GLU A 85 -22.69 -9.82 -7.91
N VAL A 86 -21.60 -10.16 -7.27
CA VAL A 86 -21.33 -9.82 -5.87
C VAL A 86 -20.18 -8.83 -5.83
N GLY A 87 -20.43 -7.62 -5.36
CA GLY A 87 -19.40 -6.63 -5.09
C GLY A 87 -18.68 -6.88 -3.76
N GLU A 88 -17.54 -6.27 -3.60
CA GLU A 88 -16.86 -6.19 -2.31
C GLU A 88 -17.73 -5.44 -1.30
N GLY A 89 -17.97 -6.06 -0.14
CA GLY A 89 -18.81 -5.49 0.90
C GLY A 89 -18.04 -4.54 1.83
N SER A 90 -18.72 -3.49 2.30
CA SER A 90 -18.11 -2.47 3.17
C SER A 90 -18.16 -2.80 4.67
N TYR A 91 -18.96 -3.79 5.08
CA TYR A 91 -19.20 -4.14 6.48
C TYR A 91 -18.71 -5.57 6.79
N LYS A 92 -17.48 -5.86 6.44
CA LYS A 92 -16.85 -7.17 6.68
C LYS A 92 -16.62 -7.40 8.18
N PRO A 93 -16.73 -8.66 8.67
CA PRO A 93 -16.97 -9.88 7.90
C PRO A 93 -18.47 -10.15 7.68
N TYR A 94 -18.84 -10.53 6.47
CA TYR A 94 -20.12 -11.14 6.19
C TYR A 94 -20.09 -12.61 6.61
N TYR A 95 -21.20 -13.12 7.16
CA TYR A 95 -21.25 -14.46 7.70
C TYR A 95 -22.65 -15.09 7.59
N LEU A 96 -22.73 -16.42 7.67
CA LEU A 96 -24.00 -17.15 7.80
C LEU A 96 -24.61 -16.88 9.17
N LYS A 97 -25.81 -16.30 9.24
CA LYS A 97 -26.56 -16.04 10.48
C LYS A 97 -26.69 -17.29 11.35
N SER A 98 -26.96 -18.45 10.75
CA SER A 98 -27.13 -19.72 11.45
C SER A 98 -25.86 -20.21 12.16
N LYS A 99 -24.68 -19.77 11.72
CA LYS A 99 -23.38 -20.17 12.26
C LYS A 99 -22.69 -19.07 13.07
N GLY A 100 -23.10 -17.82 12.90
CA GLY A 100 -22.53 -16.66 13.58
C GLY A 100 -21.17 -16.22 13.03
N MET A 101 -20.64 -15.12 13.59
CA MET A 101 -19.36 -14.51 13.22
C MET A 101 -18.17 -15.30 13.81
N LYS A 102 -17.91 -16.48 13.28
CA LYS A 102 -16.81 -17.39 13.64
C LYS A 102 -16.35 -18.18 12.43
N PRO A 103 -15.20 -18.88 12.47
CA PRO A 103 -14.64 -19.57 11.30
C PRO A 103 -15.65 -20.41 10.51
N THR A 104 -16.53 -21.12 11.21
CA THR A 104 -17.56 -21.96 10.56
C THR A 104 -18.62 -21.19 9.78
N GLY A 105 -18.74 -19.87 10.02
CA GLY A 105 -19.75 -19.01 9.39
C GLY A 105 -19.19 -17.98 8.43
N VAL A 106 -17.88 -17.68 8.48
CA VAL A 106 -17.20 -16.68 7.65
C VAL A 106 -16.40 -17.36 6.55
N TYR A 107 -16.54 -16.93 5.33
CA TYR A 107 -15.85 -17.49 4.16
C TYR A 107 -15.11 -16.40 3.39
N VAL A 108 -13.98 -16.76 2.79
CA VAL A 108 -13.14 -15.92 1.92
C VAL A 108 -12.73 -16.68 0.67
N ARG A 109 -12.45 -16.00 -0.43
CA ARG A 109 -11.92 -16.63 -1.64
C ARG A 109 -10.43 -16.88 -1.49
N GLN A 110 -10.01 -18.10 -1.85
CA GLN A 110 -8.61 -18.48 -1.95
C GLN A 110 -8.42 -19.26 -3.27
N GLY A 111 -7.95 -18.56 -4.28
CA GLY A 111 -7.94 -19.08 -5.65
C GLY A 111 -9.37 -19.33 -6.14
N THR A 112 -9.67 -20.53 -6.64
CA THR A 112 -11.00 -20.93 -7.13
C THR A 112 -11.94 -21.46 -6.05
N SER A 113 -11.53 -21.46 -4.76
CA SER A 113 -12.32 -22.08 -3.68
C SER A 113 -12.75 -21.05 -2.63
N SER A 114 -13.95 -21.25 -2.08
CA SER A 114 -14.42 -20.54 -0.90
C SER A 114 -14.08 -21.33 0.35
N VAL A 115 -13.16 -20.79 1.17
CA VAL A 115 -12.66 -21.44 2.38
C VAL A 115 -13.12 -20.69 3.62
N GLN A 116 -13.12 -21.37 4.76
CA GLN A 116 -13.41 -20.76 6.05
C GLN A 116 -12.29 -19.78 6.42
N ALA A 117 -12.66 -18.57 6.85
CA ALA A 117 -11.70 -17.59 7.33
C ALA A 117 -11.11 -18.02 8.68
N SER A 118 -9.80 -17.76 8.87
CA SER A 118 -9.16 -17.97 10.16
C SER A 118 -9.65 -16.96 11.20
N PRO A 119 -9.51 -17.23 12.51
CA PRO A 119 -9.81 -16.25 13.55
C PRO A 119 -9.06 -14.93 13.38
N GLU A 120 -7.83 -14.98 12.86
CA GLU A 120 -6.98 -13.81 12.58
C GLU A 120 -7.55 -12.99 11.43
N GLN A 121 -7.98 -13.65 10.34
CA GLN A 121 -8.63 -12.98 9.19
C GLN A 121 -9.94 -12.32 9.61
N ILE A 122 -10.74 -12.98 10.45
CA ILE A 122 -11.99 -12.41 10.98
C ILE A 122 -11.70 -11.15 11.80
N ARG A 123 -10.72 -11.18 12.72
CA ARG A 123 -10.30 -10.01 13.49
C ARG A 123 -9.82 -8.87 12.59
N GLN A 124 -9.07 -9.20 11.55
CA GLN A 124 -8.59 -8.21 10.60
C GLN A 124 -9.74 -7.54 9.84
N MET A 125 -10.71 -8.32 9.35
CA MET A 125 -11.91 -7.79 8.70
C MET A 125 -12.74 -6.89 9.60
N ILE A 126 -12.94 -7.28 10.88
CA ILE A 126 -13.62 -6.45 11.89
C ILE A 126 -12.89 -5.12 12.07
N LYS A 127 -11.57 -5.18 12.25
CA LYS A 127 -10.73 -3.99 12.43
C LYS A 127 -10.80 -3.04 11.23
N GLU A 128 -10.86 -3.58 10.01
CA GLU A 128 -10.97 -2.80 8.77
C GLU A 128 -12.36 -2.20 8.57
N SER A 129 -13.40 -2.93 8.97
CA SER A 129 -14.81 -2.54 8.76
C SER A 129 -15.33 -1.56 9.81
N ASP A 130 -15.10 -1.85 11.07
CA ASP A 130 -15.66 -1.06 12.18
C ASP A 130 -14.93 0.25 12.42
N GLY A 131 -13.82 0.47 11.66
CA GLY A 131 -13.00 1.65 11.85
C GLY A 131 -12.31 1.69 13.21
N ASP A 132 -12.20 0.56 13.90
CA ASP A 132 -11.34 0.37 15.06
C ASP A 132 -9.90 0.54 14.61
N THR A 133 -9.53 1.81 14.51
CA THR A 133 -8.15 2.18 14.22
C THR A 133 -7.31 1.82 15.43
N TYR A 134 -6.02 1.57 15.21
CA TYR A 134 -5.05 1.37 16.30
C TYR A 134 -5.24 2.43 17.40
N GLU A 135 -5.53 3.67 17.04
CA GLU A 135 -5.69 4.80 17.93
C GLU A 135 -6.81 4.65 18.97
N ASP A 136 -7.91 3.98 18.60
CA ASP A 136 -9.10 3.80 19.43
C ASP A 136 -9.01 2.59 20.35
N SER A 137 -8.10 1.67 20.07
CA SER A 137 -7.90 0.49 20.89
C SER A 137 -7.38 0.89 22.28
N ARG A 138 -7.73 0.09 23.30
CA ARG A 138 -7.20 0.24 24.65
C ARG A 138 -5.68 0.09 24.65
N SER A 139 -4.96 1.03 25.23
CA SER A 139 -3.53 0.86 25.52
C SER A 139 -3.33 -0.26 26.55
N LEU A 140 -2.33 -1.10 26.35
CA LEU A 140 -1.90 -2.07 27.37
C LEU A 140 -1.19 -1.37 28.53
N GLU A 141 -0.50 -0.25 28.24
CA GLU A 141 0.15 0.60 29.23
C GLU A 141 -0.86 1.67 29.69
N GLN A 142 -1.09 1.73 31.01
CA GLN A 142 -2.04 2.66 31.63
C GLN A 142 -1.36 3.67 32.58
N GLU A 143 -0.04 3.53 32.81
CA GLU A 143 0.74 4.48 33.59
C GLU A 143 1.51 5.40 32.63
N LEU A 144 0.80 6.38 32.06
CA LEU A 144 1.33 7.27 31.02
C LEU A 144 1.59 8.68 31.55
N THR A 145 2.72 9.26 31.14
CA THR A 145 3.06 10.68 31.31
C THR A 145 3.09 11.40 29.97
N PHE A 146 2.87 12.71 29.96
CA PHE A 146 2.65 13.48 28.75
C PHE A 146 3.45 14.79 28.74
N ASP A 147 4.68 14.79 29.26
CA ASP A 147 5.45 16.03 29.38
C ASP A 147 5.85 16.59 28.00
N ALA A 148 6.23 15.72 27.08
CA ALA A 148 6.50 16.11 25.69
C ALA A 148 5.22 16.65 25.00
N ALA A 149 4.08 15.99 25.17
CA ALA A 149 2.81 16.45 24.60
C ALA A 149 2.40 17.81 25.19
N LYS A 150 2.49 18.00 26.51
CA LYS A 150 2.21 19.29 27.15
C LYS A 150 3.09 20.40 26.60
N ALA A 151 4.40 20.17 26.45
CA ALA A 151 5.33 21.12 25.88
C ALA A 151 4.99 21.47 24.40
N ALA A 152 4.64 20.47 23.61
CA ALA A 152 4.22 20.66 22.21
C ALA A 152 2.93 21.50 22.13
N PHE A 153 1.90 21.15 22.85
CA PHE A 153 0.63 21.89 22.88
C PHE A 153 0.82 23.34 23.34
N GLN A 154 1.61 23.54 24.40
CA GLN A 154 1.94 24.89 24.91
C GLN A 154 2.66 25.73 23.86
N ARG A 155 3.64 25.16 23.12
CA ARG A 155 4.38 25.83 22.03
C ARG A 155 3.45 26.39 20.97
N TYR A 156 2.35 25.70 20.67
CA TYR A 156 1.37 26.12 19.65
C TYR A 156 0.14 26.84 20.23
N GLY A 157 0.14 27.14 21.54
CA GLY A 157 -0.94 27.87 22.21
C GLY A 157 -2.25 27.11 22.32
N VAL A 158 -2.18 25.77 22.33
CA VAL A 158 -3.33 24.89 22.45
C VAL A 158 -3.35 24.30 23.87
N GLU A 159 -4.51 24.28 24.49
CA GLU A 159 -4.67 23.72 25.82
C GLU A 159 -4.59 22.19 25.82
N PHE A 160 -3.78 21.62 26.71
CA PHE A 160 -3.67 20.19 26.98
C PHE A 160 -3.93 19.95 28.47
N SER A 161 -5.16 19.58 28.80
CA SER A 161 -5.59 19.32 30.17
C SER A 161 -6.36 18.00 30.24
N VAL A 162 -6.51 17.44 31.44
CA VAL A 162 -7.19 16.16 31.68
C VAL A 162 -8.64 16.22 31.19
N GLU A 163 -9.30 17.37 31.36
CA GLU A 163 -10.68 17.61 30.94
C GLU A 163 -10.82 17.49 29.39
N LYS A 164 -9.73 17.71 28.64
CA LYS A 164 -9.69 17.60 27.17
C LYS A 164 -9.35 16.19 26.68
N TYR A 165 -8.86 15.31 27.54
CA TYR A 165 -8.38 13.98 27.12
C TYR A 165 -9.44 13.17 26.36
N ARG A 166 -10.69 13.17 26.83
CA ARG A 166 -11.79 12.50 26.15
C ARG A 166 -12.08 13.12 24.78
N ALA A 167 -12.09 14.45 24.70
CA ALA A 167 -12.34 15.16 23.44
C ALA A 167 -11.19 14.99 22.41
N LEU A 168 -9.97 14.77 22.89
CA LEU A 168 -8.80 14.48 22.06
C LEU A 168 -8.68 12.99 21.69
N GLY A 169 -9.53 12.12 22.26
CA GLY A 169 -9.46 10.67 22.06
C GLY A 169 -8.35 9.98 22.86
N ILE A 170 -7.73 10.67 23.81
CA ILE A 170 -6.68 10.15 24.69
C ILE A 170 -7.26 9.13 25.68
N THR A 171 -8.47 9.39 26.19
CA THR A 171 -9.18 8.46 27.07
C THR A 171 -10.54 8.08 26.49
N GLN A 172 -10.93 6.83 26.72
CA GLN A 172 -12.26 6.30 26.49
C GLN A 172 -12.71 5.51 27.73
N ASN A 173 -13.85 5.88 28.33
CA ASN A 173 -14.32 5.29 29.59
C ASN A 173 -13.25 5.29 30.70
N ASP A 174 -12.53 6.40 30.85
CA ASP A 174 -11.46 6.63 31.83
C ASP A 174 -10.24 5.70 31.67
N ILE A 175 -10.11 5.04 30.50
CA ILE A 175 -8.99 4.17 30.15
C ILE A 175 -8.20 4.84 29.01
N TYR A 176 -6.88 4.83 29.09
CA TYR A 176 -6.02 5.34 28.01
C TYR A 176 -6.11 4.49 26.75
N THR A 177 -6.23 5.17 25.63
CA THR A 177 -6.22 4.58 24.28
C THR A 177 -4.80 4.41 23.75
N SER A 178 -4.62 3.68 22.65
CA SER A 178 -3.33 3.59 21.97
C SER A 178 -2.88 4.93 21.39
N LEU A 179 -3.79 5.86 21.09
CA LEU A 179 -3.44 7.25 20.80
C LEU A 179 -2.73 7.90 21.98
N ALA A 180 -3.22 7.67 23.22
CA ALA A 180 -2.53 8.17 24.40
C ALA A 180 -1.10 7.68 24.48
N LEU A 181 -0.87 6.38 24.21
CA LEU A 181 0.48 5.81 24.19
C LEU A 181 1.38 6.50 23.15
N LEU A 182 0.87 6.80 21.95
CA LEU A 182 1.65 7.52 20.93
C LEU A 182 2.06 8.92 21.38
N LEU A 183 1.19 9.60 22.12
CA LEU A 183 1.46 10.95 22.61
C LEU A 183 2.30 10.97 23.91
N SER A 184 2.37 9.83 24.60
CA SER A 184 3.03 9.72 25.91
C SER A 184 4.55 9.63 25.80
N ASP A 185 5.22 9.92 26.92
CA ASP A 185 6.68 9.76 27.04
C ASP A 185 7.09 8.27 27.05
N GLN A 186 6.16 7.34 27.28
CA GLN A 186 6.33 5.89 27.26
C GLN A 186 6.11 5.25 25.89
N CYS A 187 5.89 6.03 24.84
CA CYS A 187 5.72 5.49 23.48
C CYS A 187 6.91 4.62 23.09
N HIS A 188 6.64 3.37 22.74
CA HIS A 188 7.66 2.38 22.35
C HIS A 188 7.92 2.33 20.83
N HIS A 189 7.11 3.03 20.05
CA HIS A 189 7.37 3.19 18.62
C HIS A 189 8.51 4.17 18.41
N THR A 190 9.35 3.93 17.39
CA THR A 190 10.55 4.73 17.18
C THR A 190 10.73 5.14 15.71
N ILE A 191 11.57 6.15 15.50
CA ILE A 191 12.10 6.53 14.20
C ILE A 191 13.59 6.18 14.21
N LYS A 192 14.06 5.46 13.19
CA LYS A 192 15.47 5.15 12.99
C LYS A 192 15.98 5.88 11.76
N VAL A 193 17.03 6.66 11.96
CA VAL A 193 17.75 7.34 10.87
C VAL A 193 19.09 6.68 10.69
N ALA A 194 19.37 6.23 9.47
CA ALA A 194 20.65 5.66 9.08
C ALA A 194 21.29 6.50 7.98
N VAL A 195 22.53 6.92 8.20
CA VAL A 195 23.33 7.65 7.21
C VAL A 195 24.35 6.70 6.61
N PHE A 196 24.35 6.58 5.30
CA PHE A 196 25.21 5.66 4.56
C PHE A 196 26.30 6.41 3.78
N LYS A 197 27.42 5.72 3.53
CA LYS A 197 28.51 6.22 2.69
C LYS A 197 28.29 5.94 1.22
N ASP A 198 27.52 4.88 0.93
CA ASP A 198 27.29 4.35 -0.40
C ASP A 198 25.82 4.47 -0.84
N GLU A 199 25.59 4.45 -2.15
CA GLU A 199 24.28 4.56 -2.76
C GLU A 199 23.36 3.35 -2.45
N PHE A 200 23.94 2.18 -2.25
CA PHE A 200 23.23 0.93 -1.99
C PHE A 200 22.84 0.75 -0.52
N CYS A 201 23.20 1.70 0.35
CA CYS A 201 22.90 1.66 1.77
C CYS A 201 23.48 0.39 2.47
N THR A 202 24.71 0.04 2.17
CA THR A 202 25.42 -1.13 2.74
C THR A 202 26.45 -0.74 3.78
N GLU A 203 27.10 0.44 3.66
CA GLU A 203 28.08 0.94 4.60
C GLU A 203 27.55 2.09 5.45
N PHE A 204 27.34 1.84 6.74
CA PHE A 204 26.92 2.85 7.69
C PHE A 204 28.01 3.91 7.91
N ARG A 205 27.59 5.17 7.93
CA ARG A 205 28.38 6.31 8.40
C ARG A 205 27.99 6.71 9.81
N ASP A 206 26.66 6.77 10.07
CA ASP A 206 26.08 7.10 11.37
C ASP A 206 24.67 6.52 11.45
N SER A 207 24.15 6.32 12.66
CA SER A 207 22.78 5.92 12.87
C SER A 207 22.25 6.43 14.20
N LYS A 208 20.98 6.82 14.24
CA LYS A 208 20.30 7.24 15.46
C LYS A 208 18.89 6.69 15.52
N GLU A 209 18.46 6.42 16.74
CA GLU A 209 17.09 6.01 17.05
C GLU A 209 16.44 7.04 17.97
N PHE A 210 15.23 7.46 17.63
CA PHE A 210 14.45 8.45 18.37
C PHE A 210 13.19 7.77 18.90
N GLY A 211 12.97 7.84 20.21
CA GLY A 211 11.86 7.23 20.93
C GLY A 211 11.09 8.23 21.80
N GLY A 212 10.22 7.71 22.67
CA GLY A 212 9.30 8.52 23.48
C GLY A 212 8.16 9.09 22.64
N SER A 213 7.52 10.14 23.13
CA SER A 213 6.38 10.76 22.44
C SER A 213 6.64 11.04 20.96
N VAL A 214 5.62 10.86 20.11
CA VAL A 214 5.70 11.22 18.69
C VAL A 214 6.13 12.67 18.44
N PHE A 215 5.91 13.57 19.40
CA PHE A 215 6.37 14.95 19.32
C PHE A 215 7.88 15.06 19.50
N ASN A 216 8.47 14.34 20.47
CA ASN A 216 9.91 14.28 20.62
C ASN A 216 10.56 13.60 19.40
N GLN A 217 10.00 12.49 18.94
CA GLN A 217 10.48 11.81 17.76
C GLN A 217 10.50 12.72 16.53
N LEU A 218 9.43 13.52 16.33
CA LEU A 218 9.35 14.49 15.24
C LEU A 218 10.43 15.57 15.36
N ASP A 219 10.52 16.23 16.52
CA ASP A 219 11.47 17.33 16.74
C ASP A 219 12.93 16.83 16.63
N ASP A 220 13.26 15.70 17.26
CA ASP A 220 14.62 15.14 17.26
C ASP A 220 15.04 14.64 15.88
N ALA A 221 14.13 13.97 15.16
CA ALA A 221 14.41 13.51 13.81
C ALA A 221 14.60 14.68 12.84
N ILE A 222 13.76 15.71 12.90
CA ILE A 222 13.91 16.93 12.07
C ILE A 222 15.26 17.59 12.34
N ASN A 223 15.62 17.76 13.62
CA ASN A 223 16.90 18.38 13.99
C ASN A 223 18.09 17.55 13.49
N TYR A 224 18.03 16.24 13.58
CA TYR A 224 19.10 15.38 13.09
C TYR A 224 19.18 15.37 11.55
N LEU A 225 18.06 15.33 10.87
CA LEU A 225 17.99 15.39 9.40
C LEU A 225 18.49 16.74 8.87
N ALA A 226 18.26 17.85 9.60
CA ALA A 226 18.84 19.15 9.28
C ALA A 226 20.37 19.15 9.33
N LEU A 227 20.98 18.42 10.29
CA LEU A 227 22.45 18.24 10.32
C LEU A 227 22.97 17.39 9.15
N CYS A 228 22.16 16.46 8.66
CA CYS A 228 22.51 15.64 7.48
C CYS A 228 22.33 16.41 6.16
N ASN A 229 21.53 17.48 6.14
CA ASN A 229 21.21 18.29 4.97
C ASN A 229 22.31 19.31 4.68
N LYS A 230 23.26 18.95 3.81
CA LYS A 230 24.40 19.81 3.48
C LYS A 230 23.97 20.99 2.61
N THR A 231 24.68 22.09 2.72
CA THR A 231 24.52 23.27 1.87
C THR A 231 25.73 23.40 0.95
N VAL A 232 25.50 23.44 -0.35
CA VAL A 232 26.52 23.71 -1.36
C VAL A 232 26.48 25.20 -1.72
N SER A 233 27.61 25.86 -1.56
CA SER A 233 27.76 27.27 -1.92
C SER A 233 28.49 27.39 -3.26
N THR A 234 27.88 28.05 -4.23
CA THR A 234 28.52 28.39 -5.51
C THR A 234 28.69 29.90 -5.63
N ILE A 235 29.86 30.33 -6.09
CA ILE A 235 30.16 31.75 -6.32
C ILE A 235 30.30 31.97 -7.82
N LYS A 236 29.41 32.81 -8.38
CA LYS A 236 29.49 33.27 -9.78
C LYS A 236 29.75 34.79 -9.79
N GLY A 237 30.95 35.19 -10.12
CA GLY A 237 31.35 36.61 -10.02
C GLY A 237 31.35 37.07 -8.56
N VAL A 238 30.53 38.07 -8.24
CA VAL A 238 30.35 38.61 -6.87
C VAL A 238 29.12 38.04 -6.14
N VAL A 239 28.34 37.16 -6.81
CA VAL A 239 27.11 36.60 -6.25
C VAL A 239 27.39 35.21 -5.70
N ARG A 240 27.11 35.02 -4.41
CA ARG A 240 27.10 33.72 -3.74
C ARG A 240 25.67 33.18 -3.77
N THR A 241 25.52 31.93 -4.16
CA THR A 241 24.26 31.18 -4.09
C THR A 241 24.44 29.95 -3.24
N ASP A 242 23.65 29.85 -2.20
CA ASP A 242 23.63 28.69 -1.28
C ASP A 242 22.44 27.80 -1.62
N LYS A 243 22.67 26.52 -1.82
CA LYS A 243 21.65 25.55 -2.16
C LYS A 243 21.77 24.32 -1.25
N GLN A 244 20.70 23.99 -0.53
CA GLN A 244 20.64 22.78 0.31
C GLN A 244 20.49 21.54 -0.55
N ASP A 245 20.97 20.40 -0.06
CA ASP A 245 20.81 19.09 -0.72
C ASP A 245 19.34 18.70 -0.85
N TYR A 246 18.52 19.02 0.15
CA TYR A 246 17.09 18.74 0.20
C TYR A 246 16.33 19.98 0.69
N PRO A 247 15.15 20.32 0.13
CA PRO A 247 14.30 21.34 0.70
C PRO A 247 13.81 20.94 2.10
N GLU A 248 13.99 21.79 3.10
CA GLU A 248 13.60 21.52 4.50
C GLU A 248 12.10 21.20 4.62
N GLU A 249 11.27 21.92 3.85
CA GLU A 249 9.83 21.65 3.80
C GLU A 249 9.51 20.25 3.25
N ALA A 250 10.29 19.73 2.30
CA ALA A 250 10.09 18.38 1.76
C ALA A 250 10.45 17.30 2.79
N ILE A 251 11.54 17.49 3.55
CA ILE A 251 11.92 16.62 4.66
C ILE A 251 10.80 16.59 5.70
N ARG A 252 10.32 17.77 6.11
CA ARG A 252 9.24 17.90 7.10
C ARG A 252 7.94 17.22 6.64
N GLU A 253 7.51 17.45 5.41
CA GLU A 253 6.30 16.84 4.87
C GLU A 253 6.42 15.31 4.76
N ALA A 254 7.57 14.79 4.31
CA ALA A 254 7.82 13.35 4.22
C ALA A 254 7.79 12.68 5.60
N LEU A 255 8.38 13.32 6.62
CA LEU A 255 8.38 12.79 7.99
C LEU A 255 6.99 12.82 8.63
N LEU A 256 6.24 13.91 8.47
CA LEU A 256 4.86 14.02 8.95
C LEU A 256 3.94 12.99 8.29
N ASN A 257 4.08 12.78 6.97
CA ASN A 257 3.38 11.71 6.27
C ASN A 257 3.73 10.34 6.83
N ALA A 258 5.02 10.06 7.09
CA ALA A 258 5.44 8.80 7.66
C ALA A 258 4.82 8.54 9.04
N LEU A 259 4.69 9.56 9.91
CA LEU A 259 4.05 9.46 11.22
C LEU A 259 2.54 9.26 11.14
N VAL A 260 1.85 10.07 10.33
CA VAL A 260 0.37 10.08 10.26
C VAL A 260 -0.17 8.85 9.54
N HIS A 261 0.54 8.34 8.53
CA HIS A 261 0.07 7.23 7.71
C HIS A 261 0.64 5.86 8.11
N ARG A 262 1.58 5.80 9.07
CA ARG A 262 2.10 4.55 9.60
C ARG A 262 0.99 3.67 10.17
N ASP A 263 1.08 2.37 9.93
CA ASP A 263 0.31 1.38 10.68
C ASP A 263 1.04 1.05 12.00
N TYR A 264 0.52 1.60 13.11
CA TYR A 264 1.07 1.39 14.44
C TYR A 264 0.72 0.01 15.02
N GLY A 265 -0.09 -0.79 14.35
CA GLY A 265 -0.28 -2.21 14.69
C GLY A 265 0.98 -3.06 14.47
N PHE A 266 1.93 -2.57 13.64
CA PHE A 266 3.25 -3.20 13.48
C PHE A 266 4.25 -2.61 14.48
N SER A 267 5.08 -3.49 15.07
CA SER A 267 6.10 -3.12 16.06
C SER A 267 7.38 -2.50 15.45
N GLY A 268 7.61 -2.60 14.14
CA GLY A 268 8.81 -2.06 13.48
C GLY A 268 8.87 -0.52 13.53
N SER A 269 10.04 0.07 13.32
CA SER A 269 10.25 1.51 13.33
C SER A 269 9.92 2.16 11.98
N ILE A 270 9.71 3.49 11.95
CA ILE A 270 9.89 4.28 10.74
C ILE A 270 11.38 4.29 10.44
N ILE A 271 11.77 4.03 9.19
CA ILE A 271 13.17 4.00 8.77
C ILE A 271 13.41 5.17 7.82
N ILE A 272 14.48 5.93 8.09
CA ILE A 272 14.93 7.00 7.22
C ILE A 272 16.38 6.69 6.82
N ASN A 273 16.60 6.46 5.52
CA ASN A 273 17.92 6.23 4.96
C ASN A 273 18.41 7.49 4.27
N VAL A 274 19.61 7.93 4.60
CA VAL A 274 20.24 9.12 4.02
C VAL A 274 21.57 8.72 3.39
N ASN A 275 21.78 9.09 2.14
CA ASN A 275 23.06 8.99 1.47
C ASN A 275 23.34 10.23 0.62
N ASP A 276 24.48 10.27 -0.08
CA ASP A 276 24.85 11.46 -0.86
C ASP A 276 23.96 11.70 -2.09
N ARG A 277 23.06 10.74 -2.48
CA ARG A 277 22.16 10.86 -3.64
C ARG A 277 20.70 11.04 -3.30
N LYS A 278 20.25 10.50 -2.17
CA LYS A 278 18.82 10.48 -1.80
C LYS A 278 18.59 10.39 -0.31
N MET A 279 17.40 10.77 0.10
CA MET A 279 16.84 10.52 1.42
C MET A 279 15.53 9.74 1.24
N GLU A 280 15.41 8.57 1.91
CA GLU A 280 14.26 7.68 1.82
C GLU A 280 13.52 7.65 3.15
N PHE A 281 12.22 7.87 3.13
CA PHE A 281 11.33 7.76 4.28
C PHE A 281 10.46 6.52 4.10
N ILE A 282 10.62 5.53 4.96
CA ILE A 282 9.93 4.24 4.88
C ILE A 282 9.07 4.07 6.13
N SER A 283 7.76 3.99 5.95
CA SER A 283 6.81 3.68 7.03
C SER A 283 6.14 2.33 6.79
N LEU A 284 5.82 1.62 7.87
CA LEU A 284 5.03 0.40 7.83
C LEU A 284 3.56 0.70 7.58
N GLY A 285 2.90 -0.17 6.82
CA GLY A 285 1.56 0.00 6.32
C GLY A 285 1.54 0.48 4.87
N GLY A 286 0.84 -0.27 4.01
CA GLY A 286 0.59 0.12 2.62
C GLY A 286 -0.47 1.22 2.52
N LEU A 287 -0.97 1.47 1.32
CA LEU A 287 -2.11 2.36 1.13
C LEU A 287 -3.38 1.75 1.74
N LEU A 288 -4.30 2.61 2.15
CA LEU A 288 -5.63 2.17 2.54
C LEU A 288 -6.34 1.54 1.35
N PRO A 289 -7.23 0.54 1.58
CA PRO A 289 -7.98 -0.10 0.52
C PRO A 289 -8.68 0.90 -0.40
N GLY A 290 -8.57 0.69 -1.71
CA GLY A 290 -9.17 1.56 -2.72
C GLY A 290 -8.34 2.80 -3.10
N LEU A 291 -7.19 3.05 -2.46
CA LEU A 291 -6.29 4.14 -2.84
C LEU A 291 -5.13 3.63 -3.69
N SER A 292 -4.79 4.40 -4.71
CA SER A 292 -3.61 4.21 -5.55
C SER A 292 -2.56 5.30 -5.32
N THR A 293 -1.34 5.09 -5.80
CA THR A 293 -0.28 6.12 -5.78
C THR A 293 -0.64 7.32 -6.65
N GLU A 294 -1.43 7.12 -7.70
CA GLU A 294 -1.96 8.14 -8.58
C GLU A 294 -2.95 9.06 -7.84
N ASP A 295 -3.84 8.48 -7.02
CA ASP A 295 -4.79 9.24 -6.19
C ASP A 295 -4.06 10.17 -5.22
N ILE A 296 -2.98 9.68 -4.60
CA ILE A 296 -2.16 10.48 -3.69
C ILE A 296 -1.49 11.65 -4.44
N ARG A 297 -0.97 11.42 -5.65
CA ARG A 297 -0.35 12.46 -6.47
C ARG A 297 -1.33 13.56 -6.86
N ILE A 298 -2.60 13.22 -7.13
CA ILE A 298 -3.65 14.21 -7.41
C ILE A 298 -4.21 14.88 -6.14
N GLY A 299 -3.75 14.45 -4.94
CA GLY A 299 -4.04 15.08 -3.65
C GLY A 299 -5.16 14.44 -2.84
N VAL A 300 -5.56 13.21 -3.16
CA VAL A 300 -6.42 12.43 -2.27
C VAL A 300 -5.61 12.12 -1.01
N SER A 301 -6.13 12.49 0.15
CA SER A 301 -5.50 12.24 1.45
C SER A 301 -6.51 11.62 2.39
N GLN A 302 -6.21 10.42 2.84
CA GLN A 302 -6.97 9.72 3.87
C GLN A 302 -5.99 9.21 4.93
N PRO A 303 -5.87 9.92 6.06
CA PRO A 303 -4.93 9.49 7.10
C PRO A 303 -5.37 8.18 7.73
N ARG A 304 -4.42 7.26 7.93
CA ARG A 304 -4.65 6.01 8.67
C ARG A 304 -4.94 6.31 10.14
N ASN A 305 -4.19 7.24 10.72
CA ASN A 305 -4.35 7.69 12.10
C ASN A 305 -5.07 9.04 12.14
N LYS A 306 -6.40 8.99 12.06
CA LYS A 306 -7.25 10.18 11.92
C LYS A 306 -7.13 11.11 13.13
N LYS A 307 -7.13 10.58 14.35
CA LYS A 307 -7.05 11.38 15.57
C LYS A 307 -5.67 12.02 15.76
N LEU A 308 -4.60 11.29 15.44
CA LEU A 308 -3.25 11.86 15.41
C LEU A 308 -3.16 12.99 14.37
N ALA A 309 -3.73 12.78 13.18
CA ALA A 309 -3.82 13.81 12.15
C ALA A 309 -4.61 15.04 12.62
N GLU A 310 -5.75 14.85 13.30
CA GLU A 310 -6.52 15.96 13.88
C GLU A 310 -5.72 16.74 14.93
N ILE A 311 -4.97 16.05 15.79
CA ILE A 311 -4.09 16.69 16.77
C ILE A 311 -2.99 17.48 16.04
N PHE A 312 -2.32 16.90 15.06
CA PHE A 312 -1.29 17.59 14.29
C PHE A 312 -1.86 18.80 13.53
N HIS A 313 -3.08 18.69 13.01
CA HIS A 313 -3.77 19.83 12.39
C HIS A 313 -4.10 20.94 13.40
N ARG A 314 -4.61 20.61 14.58
CA ARG A 314 -4.87 21.59 15.66
C ARG A 314 -3.59 22.34 16.09
N LEU A 315 -2.47 21.63 16.09
CA LEU A 315 -1.13 22.19 16.35
C LEU A 315 -0.51 22.85 15.12
N ARG A 316 -1.21 22.96 13.98
CA ARG A 316 -0.73 23.55 12.72
C ARG A 316 0.52 22.87 12.18
N LEU A 317 0.72 21.60 12.53
CA LEU A 317 1.80 20.78 12.00
C LEU A 317 1.48 20.26 10.59
N ILE A 318 0.23 19.98 10.29
CA ILE A 318 -0.24 19.54 8.97
C ILE A 318 -1.44 20.34 8.50
N GLU A 319 -1.69 20.32 7.20
CA GLU A 319 -2.89 20.87 6.55
C GLU A 319 -3.86 19.72 6.19
N SER A 320 -5.18 20.00 6.22
CA SER A 320 -6.22 18.98 5.97
C SER A 320 -6.58 18.78 4.50
N TYR A 321 -5.85 19.42 3.56
CA TYR A 321 -6.28 19.51 2.15
C TYR A 321 -5.52 18.57 1.20
N GLY A 322 -4.75 17.61 1.70
CA GLY A 322 -3.96 16.70 0.85
C GLY A 322 -2.86 17.38 0.04
N THR A 323 -2.38 18.54 0.50
CA THR A 323 -1.39 19.37 -0.21
C THR A 323 0.05 18.92 0.03
N GLY A 324 0.33 18.14 1.06
CA GLY A 324 1.69 17.79 1.50
C GLY A 324 2.52 17.13 0.39
N ILE A 325 2.02 16.06 -0.20
CA ILE A 325 2.70 15.35 -1.29
C ILE A 325 2.88 16.27 -2.52
N ARG A 326 1.84 17.02 -2.90
CA ARG A 326 1.95 17.98 -4.01
C ARG A 326 3.01 19.06 -3.73
N ARG A 327 3.13 19.52 -2.48
CA ARG A 327 4.17 20.48 -2.07
C ARG A 327 5.55 19.89 -2.24
N ILE A 328 5.77 18.63 -1.86
CA ILE A 328 7.03 17.93 -2.12
C ILE A 328 7.39 18.01 -3.60
N PHE A 329 6.50 17.56 -4.49
CA PHE A 329 6.77 17.60 -5.94
C PHE A 329 7.01 19.01 -6.47
N LYS A 330 6.25 20.01 -5.99
CA LYS A 330 6.44 21.42 -6.40
C LYS A 330 7.80 21.97 -6.02
N LEU A 331 8.34 21.60 -4.84
CA LEU A 331 9.67 22.02 -4.40
C LEU A 331 10.78 21.49 -5.31
N TYR A 332 10.53 20.40 -6.03
CA TYR A 332 11.46 19.79 -6.98
C TYR A 332 11.13 20.10 -8.44
N GLU A 333 10.16 20.99 -8.75
CA GLU A 333 9.67 21.25 -10.12
C GLU A 333 10.81 21.58 -11.10
N ASN A 334 11.84 22.30 -10.66
CA ASN A 334 12.99 22.67 -11.48
C ASN A 334 14.21 21.74 -11.30
N CYS A 335 14.03 20.61 -10.64
CA CYS A 335 15.08 19.63 -10.44
C CYS A 335 15.05 18.57 -11.54
N PRO A 336 16.18 18.16 -12.13
CA PRO A 336 16.21 17.13 -13.17
C PRO A 336 15.74 15.76 -12.67
N VAL A 337 15.88 15.49 -11.36
CA VAL A 337 15.39 14.26 -10.73
C VAL A 337 14.25 14.60 -9.80
N GLN A 338 13.12 13.93 -9.98
CA GLN A 338 11.89 14.16 -9.21
C GLN A 338 11.78 13.18 -8.03
N PRO A 339 11.08 13.57 -6.94
CA PRO A 339 10.72 12.67 -5.87
C PRO A 339 9.92 11.48 -6.38
N THR A 340 10.04 10.33 -5.73
CA THR A 340 9.25 9.14 -6.04
C THR A 340 8.48 8.64 -4.82
N ILE A 341 7.35 8.01 -5.11
CA ILE A 341 6.50 7.35 -4.11
C ILE A 341 6.37 5.89 -4.53
N GLU A 342 6.65 5.00 -3.61
CA GLU A 342 6.50 3.57 -3.78
C GLU A 342 5.60 3.03 -2.66
N ALA A 343 4.61 2.25 -3.03
CA ALA A 343 3.71 1.60 -2.08
C ALA A 343 3.64 0.10 -2.35
N THR A 344 3.72 -0.67 -1.28
CA THR A 344 3.47 -2.11 -1.27
C THR A 344 2.32 -2.42 -0.32
N THR A 345 1.93 -3.67 -0.19
CA THR A 345 0.90 -4.07 0.78
C THR A 345 1.22 -3.65 2.22
N ASN A 346 2.51 -3.67 2.62
CA ASN A 346 2.92 -3.50 4.01
C ASN A 346 3.89 -2.32 4.24
N ALA A 347 4.18 -1.53 3.23
CA ALA A 347 5.10 -0.41 3.36
C ALA A 347 4.75 0.72 2.39
N PHE A 348 5.03 1.94 2.82
CA PHE A 348 4.97 3.15 2.02
C PHE A 348 6.30 3.87 2.09
N LYS A 349 6.83 4.27 0.93
CA LYS A 349 8.15 4.91 0.83
C LYS A 349 8.07 6.20 0.01
N ILE A 350 8.65 7.28 0.55
CA ILE A 350 8.90 8.53 -0.17
C ILE A 350 10.41 8.66 -0.36
N VAL A 351 10.85 8.95 -1.57
CA VAL A 351 12.25 9.20 -1.90
C VAL A 351 12.41 10.65 -2.33
N LEU A 352 13.26 11.38 -1.63
CA LEU A 352 13.68 12.73 -1.97
C LEU A 352 15.08 12.65 -2.60
N PRO A 353 15.26 13.04 -3.88
CA PRO A 353 16.58 13.08 -4.51
C PRO A 353 17.39 14.27 -3.96
N ASN A 354 18.72 14.11 -3.87
CA ASN A 354 19.62 15.21 -3.57
C ASN A 354 19.70 16.16 -4.76
N MET A 355 19.31 17.42 -4.55
CA MET A 355 19.25 18.44 -5.59
C MET A 355 20.64 18.87 -6.11
N ASN A 356 21.70 18.64 -5.33
CA ASN A 356 23.08 18.99 -5.68
C ASN A 356 23.84 17.80 -6.28
N ALA A 357 23.44 16.56 -6.04
CA ALA A 357 24.06 15.38 -6.63
C ALA A 357 23.88 15.28 -8.16
N ALA A 358 22.77 15.84 -8.68
CA ALA A 358 22.51 15.87 -10.13
C ALA A 358 23.44 16.81 -10.90
N GLY A 359 24.18 17.71 -10.22
CA GLY A 359 25.17 18.61 -10.83
C GLY A 359 26.58 18.05 -10.97
N ALA A 360 26.86 16.85 -10.40
CA ALA A 360 28.17 16.20 -10.49
C ALA A 360 28.29 15.19 -11.64
N ALA A 361 27.23 14.97 -12.41
CA ALA A 361 27.26 14.16 -13.63
C ALA A 361 27.61 15.08 -14.81
N SER A 362 28.89 15.17 -15.11
CA SER A 362 29.60 15.57 -16.36
C SER A 362 28.76 16.26 -17.45
N GLU A 363 29.30 17.41 -17.92
CA GLU A 363 28.89 18.14 -19.12
C GLU A 363 29.08 17.38 -20.45
N ASP A 364 29.30 16.06 -20.42
CA ASP A 364 29.49 15.22 -21.59
C ASP A 364 28.66 13.91 -21.55
N ALA A 365 27.34 14.04 -21.69
CA ALA A 365 26.55 12.91 -22.18
C ALA A 365 25.25 13.41 -22.85
N PRO A 366 24.90 12.93 -24.07
CA PRO A 366 23.70 13.37 -24.76
C PRO A 366 22.44 12.91 -24.04
N ALA A 367 21.44 13.82 -24.04
CA ALA A 367 20.14 13.57 -23.42
C ALA A 367 19.46 12.33 -24.02
N THR A 368 19.57 11.21 -23.32
CA THR A 368 18.77 10.01 -23.60
C THR A 368 17.72 9.89 -22.50
N THR A 369 16.47 9.98 -22.86
CA THR A 369 15.29 9.82 -22.00
C THR A 369 15.30 8.42 -21.37
N VAL A 370 15.79 8.29 -20.14
CA VAL A 370 15.80 7.00 -19.42
C VAL A 370 14.44 6.79 -18.79
N LYS A 371 13.62 5.95 -19.38
CA LYS A 371 12.50 5.28 -18.72
C LYS A 371 13.03 4.49 -17.53
N ALA A 372 12.31 4.54 -16.42
CA ALA A 372 12.63 3.85 -15.16
C ALA A 372 13.13 2.40 -15.43
N THR A 373 14.39 2.14 -15.13
CA THR A 373 14.99 0.80 -15.27
C THR A 373 14.50 -0.07 -14.11
N ALA A 374 13.61 -1.01 -14.41
CA ALA A 374 13.30 -2.11 -13.50
C ALA A 374 14.62 -2.85 -13.17
N ALA A 375 14.77 -3.26 -11.92
CA ALA A 375 15.97 -3.95 -11.44
C ALA A 375 16.28 -5.17 -12.33
N ILE A 376 17.45 -5.18 -12.95
CA ILE A 376 17.91 -6.30 -13.81
C ILE A 376 18.19 -7.49 -12.89
N THR A 377 17.37 -8.53 -13.00
CA THR A 377 17.59 -9.77 -12.25
C THR A 377 18.80 -10.53 -12.77
N PRO A 378 19.43 -11.43 -12.00
CA PRO A 378 20.53 -12.27 -12.50
C PRO A 378 20.16 -13.03 -13.78
N GLN A 379 18.93 -13.52 -13.89
CA GLN A 379 18.43 -14.19 -15.10
C GLN A 379 18.34 -13.25 -16.31
N MET A 380 17.90 -12.00 -16.11
CA MET A 380 17.87 -10.99 -17.18
C MET A 380 19.29 -10.65 -17.65
N LYS A 381 20.24 -10.56 -16.72
CA LYS A 381 21.64 -10.31 -17.05
C LYS A 381 22.23 -11.44 -17.91
N THR A 382 22.00 -12.69 -17.53
CA THR A 382 22.45 -13.86 -18.32
C THR A 382 21.90 -13.83 -19.76
N VAL A 383 20.63 -13.44 -19.93
CA VAL A 383 20.01 -13.30 -21.26
C VAL A 383 20.64 -12.15 -22.05
N MET A 384 20.91 -11.02 -21.40
CA MET A 384 21.55 -9.88 -22.07
C MET A 384 22.99 -10.19 -22.48
N ASP A 385 23.76 -10.88 -21.63
CA ASP A 385 25.14 -11.30 -21.92
C ASP A 385 25.17 -12.26 -23.15
N TYR A 386 24.23 -13.22 -23.19
CA TYR A 386 24.07 -14.12 -24.35
C TYR A 386 23.70 -13.34 -25.61
N LEU A 387 22.73 -12.42 -25.55
CA LEU A 387 22.34 -11.63 -26.73
C LEU A 387 23.43 -10.67 -27.19
N ALA A 388 24.28 -10.20 -26.29
CA ALA A 388 25.45 -9.39 -26.66
C ALA A 388 26.50 -10.18 -27.41
N GLU A 389 26.64 -11.47 -27.12
CA GLU A 389 27.61 -12.37 -27.78
C GLU A 389 27.09 -12.95 -29.10
N TYR A 390 25.83 -13.40 -29.13
CA TYR A 390 25.27 -14.14 -30.28
C TYR A 390 24.29 -13.31 -31.13
N GLY A 391 23.92 -12.11 -30.71
CA GLY A 391 23.08 -11.13 -31.43
C GLY A 391 21.60 -11.41 -31.41
N GLU A 392 21.15 -12.66 -31.48
CA GLU A 392 19.73 -13.05 -31.40
C GLU A 392 19.53 -14.40 -30.69
N MET A 393 18.32 -14.64 -30.22
CA MET A 393 17.95 -15.82 -29.44
C MET A 393 16.51 -16.24 -29.75
N THR A 394 16.24 -17.53 -29.80
CA THR A 394 14.89 -18.09 -29.96
C THR A 394 14.22 -18.38 -28.59
N ASP A 395 12.92 -18.77 -28.62
CA ASP A 395 12.23 -19.24 -27.40
C ASP A 395 12.88 -20.52 -26.82
N GLU A 396 13.45 -21.36 -27.66
CA GLU A 396 14.13 -22.62 -27.30
C GLU A 396 15.48 -22.34 -26.63
N ASP A 397 16.28 -21.45 -27.24
CA ASP A 397 17.56 -21.02 -26.65
C ASP A 397 17.36 -20.37 -25.25
N LEU A 398 16.32 -19.58 -25.11
CA LEU A 398 16.00 -18.92 -23.83
C LEU A 398 15.62 -19.93 -22.73
N GLN A 399 14.88 -20.97 -23.10
CA GLN A 399 14.50 -22.04 -22.16
C GLN A 399 15.71 -22.86 -21.75
N GLU A 400 16.60 -23.19 -22.70
CA GLU A 400 17.82 -23.96 -22.47
C GLU A 400 18.83 -23.17 -21.64
N LEU A 401 19.10 -21.92 -22.02
CA LEU A 401 20.04 -21.03 -21.30
C LEU A 401 19.71 -20.87 -19.82
N LEU A 402 18.42 -20.71 -19.49
CA LEU A 402 17.97 -20.48 -18.13
C LEU A 402 17.49 -21.74 -17.41
N ASN A 403 17.47 -22.88 -18.11
CA ASN A 403 16.91 -24.16 -17.62
C ASN A 403 15.48 -23.98 -17.04
N VAL A 404 14.59 -23.32 -17.80
CA VAL A 404 13.22 -23.02 -17.37
C VAL A 404 12.18 -23.53 -18.39
N LYS A 405 10.95 -23.77 -17.90
CA LYS A 405 9.83 -24.18 -18.75
C LYS A 405 9.30 -23.00 -19.58
N LYS A 406 8.67 -23.31 -20.72
CA LYS A 406 8.12 -22.36 -21.70
C LYS A 406 7.35 -21.17 -21.11
N THR A 407 6.49 -21.41 -20.11
CA THR A 407 5.70 -20.33 -19.46
C THR A 407 6.61 -19.34 -18.73
N ARG A 408 7.64 -19.81 -18.04
CA ARG A 408 8.58 -18.95 -17.31
C ARG A 408 9.47 -18.15 -18.26
N ALA A 409 9.96 -18.78 -19.33
CA ALA A 409 10.74 -18.12 -20.37
C ALA A 409 9.91 -17.01 -21.05
N TYR A 410 8.66 -17.28 -21.39
CA TYR A 410 7.75 -16.31 -21.98
C TYR A 410 7.51 -15.10 -21.06
N LEU A 411 7.24 -15.32 -19.77
CA LEU A 411 7.02 -14.23 -18.81
C LEU A 411 8.27 -13.35 -18.64
N LEU A 412 9.46 -13.97 -18.59
CA LEU A 412 10.72 -13.24 -18.49
C LEU A 412 11.00 -12.41 -19.75
N ALA A 413 10.85 -12.99 -20.94
CA ALA A 413 11.03 -12.30 -22.20
C ALA A 413 10.05 -11.13 -22.37
N ARG A 414 8.80 -11.32 -21.95
CA ARG A 414 7.79 -10.27 -21.96
C ARG A 414 8.19 -9.12 -21.00
N GLN A 415 8.60 -9.43 -19.79
CA GLN A 415 9.07 -8.44 -18.82
C GLN A 415 10.31 -7.68 -19.33
N MET A 416 11.27 -8.38 -19.96
CA MET A 416 12.44 -7.73 -20.55
C MET A 416 12.08 -6.81 -21.71
N ASN A 417 11.10 -7.19 -22.53
CA ASN A 417 10.60 -6.36 -23.62
C ASN A 417 9.82 -5.13 -23.11
N GLU A 418 8.96 -5.30 -22.11
CA GLU A 418 8.24 -4.21 -21.44
C GLU A 418 9.22 -3.22 -20.78
N ASN A 419 10.32 -3.71 -20.22
CA ASN A 419 11.40 -2.91 -19.65
C ASN A 419 12.35 -2.31 -20.72
N GLY A 420 12.12 -2.58 -22.00
CA GLY A 420 12.92 -2.03 -23.09
C GLY A 420 14.33 -2.61 -23.21
N LEU A 421 14.62 -3.75 -22.56
CA LEU A 421 15.92 -4.43 -22.59
C LEU A 421 16.13 -5.25 -23.88
N ILE A 422 15.05 -5.82 -24.42
CA ILE A 422 15.06 -6.61 -25.65
C ILE A 422 13.90 -6.20 -26.54
N GLU A 423 14.02 -6.49 -27.84
CA GLU A 423 12.93 -6.42 -28.81
C GLU A 423 12.52 -7.82 -29.27
N ILE A 424 11.24 -7.97 -29.60
CA ILE A 424 10.68 -9.23 -30.10
C ILE A 424 10.46 -9.10 -31.60
N ILE A 425 11.13 -9.94 -32.40
CA ILE A 425 11.06 -9.94 -33.86
C ILE A 425 10.33 -11.21 -34.32
N GLY A 426 9.38 -11.06 -35.23
CA GLY A 426 8.62 -12.18 -35.80
C GLY A 426 7.40 -12.61 -34.94
N ARG A 427 6.70 -13.67 -35.40
CA ARG A 427 5.53 -14.24 -34.73
C ARG A 427 5.54 -15.78 -34.84
N GLY A 428 4.92 -16.44 -33.86
CA GLY A 428 4.79 -17.90 -33.82
C GLY A 428 6.16 -18.60 -33.70
N ALA A 429 6.40 -19.67 -34.49
CA ALA A 429 7.64 -20.46 -34.44
C ALA A 429 8.89 -19.70 -34.98
N GLY A 430 8.69 -18.55 -35.61
CA GLY A 430 9.79 -17.70 -36.10
C GLY A 430 10.14 -16.53 -35.19
N LYS A 431 9.66 -16.53 -33.95
CA LYS A 431 9.88 -15.49 -32.96
C LYS A 431 11.32 -15.51 -32.45
N LYS A 432 11.98 -14.35 -32.45
CA LYS A 432 13.33 -14.15 -31.97
C LYS A 432 13.41 -12.93 -31.06
N TYR A 433 14.41 -12.93 -30.21
CA TYR A 433 14.74 -11.84 -29.27
C TYR A 433 16.09 -11.23 -29.68
N ARG A 434 16.19 -9.90 -29.55
CA ARG A 434 17.43 -9.15 -29.80
C ARG A 434 17.57 -8.06 -28.75
N LEU A 435 18.77 -7.63 -28.41
CA LEU A 435 18.99 -6.43 -27.60
C LEU A 435 18.42 -5.20 -28.31
N LYS A 436 17.82 -4.33 -27.53
CA LYS A 436 17.22 -3.10 -28.03
C LYS A 436 18.21 -1.95 -28.01
#